data_169c263f36648ae66850ce5f420a708e
#
_entry.id   169c263f36648ae66850ce5f420a708e
#
_cell.length_a   1.000
_cell.length_b   1.000
_cell.length_c   1.000
_cell.angle_alpha   90.00
_cell.angle_beta   90.00
_cell.angle_gamma   90.00
#
_symmetry.space_group_name_H-M   'P 1'
#
loop_
_entity.id
_entity.type
_entity.pdbx_description
1 polymer ?
#
loop_
_entity_poly.entity_id
_entity_poly.type
_entity_poly.pdbx_seq_one_letter_code
_entity_poly.pdbx_strand_id
1 'polypeptide(L)'
;MRRIAFVNEKGGTCKTTLCVNTAAWIAVQRGKRVLIADLDTQGHAGKALGVDVRGISPTIREVLLGTSQSVKDVARPTAVPGLDLLPANKDLASFPVDVALSPDRADRLCRRLDEVPEGSWDAVLIDAPPSVSLVTENVLRAATEVVLPVGLTYLALDGCAEILASLDVLRAETGRAPRV
;
A
#
# COMPACT_ATOMS: atom_id res chain seq x y z
N MET A 1 4.88 -10.47 -10.16
CA MET A 1 3.68 -9.68 -9.82
C MET A 1 4.06 -8.20 -9.78
N ARG A 2 3.27 -7.32 -10.43
CA ARG A 2 3.50 -5.85 -10.39
C ARG A 2 2.99 -5.29 -9.07
N ARG A 3 3.73 -4.34 -8.48
CA ARG A 3 3.36 -3.67 -7.23
C ARG A 3 3.41 -2.17 -7.45
N ILE A 4 2.24 -1.54 -7.55
CA ILE A 4 2.09 -0.13 -7.93
C ILE A 4 1.63 0.64 -6.69
N ALA A 5 2.45 1.54 -6.18
CA ALA A 5 2.13 2.35 -5.00
C ALA A 5 1.63 3.74 -5.41
N PHE A 6 0.55 4.19 -4.77
CA PHE A 6 0.04 5.56 -4.87
C PHE A 6 0.50 6.33 -3.64
N VAL A 7 1.48 7.21 -3.83
CA VAL A 7 2.19 7.88 -2.72
C VAL A 7 2.16 9.38 -2.91
N ASN A 8 1.85 10.12 -1.88
CA ASN A 8 2.09 11.56 -1.72
C ASN A 8 1.88 11.90 -0.24
N GLU A 9 2.72 12.75 0.32
CA GLU A 9 2.65 13.15 1.73
C GLU A 9 1.43 13.99 2.07
N LYS A 10 0.90 14.71 1.08
CA LYS A 10 -0.28 15.55 1.28
C LYS A 10 -1.57 14.75 1.28
N GLY A 11 -2.42 15.08 2.26
CA GLY A 11 -3.81 14.69 2.23
C GLY A 11 -4.55 15.37 1.07
N GLY A 12 -5.61 14.72 0.57
CA GLY A 12 -6.45 15.30 -0.48
C GLY A 12 -5.88 15.27 -1.91
N THR A 13 -4.75 14.59 -2.14
CA THR A 13 -4.17 14.42 -3.50
C THR A 13 -4.78 13.29 -4.31
N CYS A 14 -5.92 12.75 -3.88
CA CYS A 14 -6.65 11.68 -4.57
C CYS A 14 -5.91 10.32 -4.65
N LYS A 15 -4.93 10.03 -3.78
CA LYS A 15 -4.23 8.72 -3.75
C LYS A 15 -5.20 7.54 -3.74
N THR A 16 -6.01 7.45 -2.70
CA THR A 16 -7.01 6.39 -2.51
C THR A 16 -7.99 6.33 -3.68
N THR A 17 -8.49 7.48 -4.14
CA THR A 17 -9.42 7.53 -5.28
C THR A 17 -8.80 6.95 -6.53
N LEU A 18 -7.58 7.34 -6.87
CA LEU A 18 -6.86 6.83 -8.04
C LEU A 18 -6.51 5.35 -7.86
N CYS A 19 -6.04 4.94 -6.69
CA CYS A 19 -5.72 3.55 -6.38
C CYS A 19 -6.94 2.65 -6.60
N VAL A 20 -8.06 2.97 -5.95
CA VAL A 20 -9.29 2.16 -6.01
C VAL A 20 -9.85 2.09 -7.43
N ASN A 21 -9.97 3.24 -8.13
CA ASN A 21 -10.53 3.26 -9.48
C ASN A 21 -9.61 2.56 -10.50
N THR A 22 -8.29 2.73 -10.39
CA THR A 22 -7.33 2.02 -11.25
C THR A 22 -7.41 0.52 -11.03
N ALA A 23 -7.46 0.07 -9.77
CA ALA A 23 -7.58 -1.35 -9.44
C ALA A 23 -8.88 -1.95 -9.99
N ALA A 24 -10.00 -1.28 -9.78
CA ALA A 24 -11.31 -1.70 -10.28
C ALA A 24 -11.32 -1.76 -11.82
N TRP A 25 -10.73 -0.75 -12.48
CA TRP A 25 -10.62 -0.74 -13.95
C TRP A 25 -9.78 -1.92 -14.47
N ILE A 26 -8.63 -2.20 -13.84
CA ILE A 26 -7.77 -3.32 -14.23
C ILE A 26 -8.53 -4.65 -14.02
N ALA A 27 -9.21 -4.81 -12.90
CA ALA A 27 -9.96 -6.03 -12.62
C ALA A 27 -11.09 -6.25 -13.64
N VAL A 28 -11.94 -5.25 -13.85
CA VAL A 28 -13.14 -5.39 -14.68
C VAL A 28 -12.80 -5.35 -16.17
N GLN A 29 -12.02 -4.35 -16.63
CA GLN A 29 -11.79 -4.13 -18.06
C GLN A 29 -10.67 -5.01 -18.63
N ARG A 30 -9.74 -5.48 -17.80
CA ARG A 30 -8.64 -6.34 -18.22
C ARG A 30 -8.79 -7.78 -17.76
N GLY A 31 -9.83 -8.10 -17.00
CA GLY A 31 -10.07 -9.44 -16.46
C GLY A 31 -8.95 -9.95 -15.56
N LYS A 32 -8.24 -9.03 -14.86
CA LYS A 32 -7.10 -9.38 -14.03
C LYS A 32 -7.51 -9.55 -12.57
N ARG A 33 -6.78 -10.40 -11.84
CA ARG A 33 -6.92 -10.48 -10.38
C ARG A 33 -6.04 -9.43 -9.74
N VAL A 34 -6.65 -8.55 -8.97
CA VAL A 34 -6.00 -7.39 -8.37
C VAL A 34 -6.21 -7.40 -6.87
N LEU A 35 -5.15 -7.09 -6.11
CA LEU A 35 -5.23 -6.83 -4.68
C LEU A 35 -5.00 -5.34 -4.45
N ILE A 36 -5.84 -4.70 -3.65
CA ILE A 36 -5.50 -3.42 -3.01
C ILE A 36 -4.95 -3.72 -1.62
N ALA A 37 -3.74 -3.22 -1.33
CA ALA A 37 -3.20 -3.18 0.02
C ALA A 37 -3.41 -1.75 0.57
N ASP A 38 -4.34 -1.61 1.51
CA ASP A 38 -4.61 -0.35 2.21
C ASP A 38 -3.61 -0.20 3.35
N LEU A 39 -2.78 0.85 3.34
CA LEU A 39 -1.84 1.17 4.40
C LEU A 39 -2.17 2.51 5.11
N ASP A 40 -3.35 3.06 4.87
CA ASP A 40 -3.84 4.20 5.63
C ASP A 40 -4.62 3.73 6.86
N THR A 41 -4.25 4.21 8.04
CA THR A 41 -4.96 3.96 9.31
C THR A 41 -6.44 4.33 9.27
N GLN A 42 -6.83 5.18 8.33
CA GLN A 42 -8.22 5.60 8.13
C GLN A 42 -9.05 4.57 7.36
N GLY A 43 -8.43 3.58 6.71
CA GLY A 43 -9.10 2.52 5.95
C GLY A 43 -9.95 3.06 4.80
N HIS A 44 -9.48 4.11 4.12
CA HIS A 44 -10.28 4.80 3.11
C HIS A 44 -10.52 3.94 1.87
N ALA A 45 -9.56 3.10 1.45
CA ALA A 45 -9.76 2.18 0.35
C ALA A 45 -10.86 1.15 0.66
N GLY A 46 -10.86 0.61 1.89
CA GLY A 46 -11.91 -0.30 2.35
C GLY A 46 -13.30 0.35 2.32
N LYS A 47 -13.41 1.55 2.89
CA LYS A 47 -14.69 2.31 2.88
C LYS A 47 -15.18 2.59 1.47
N ALA A 48 -14.30 2.96 0.55
CA ALA A 48 -14.65 3.23 -0.86
C ALA A 48 -15.15 1.98 -1.58
N LEU A 49 -14.72 0.79 -1.15
CA LEU A 49 -15.15 -0.51 -1.68
C LEU A 49 -16.34 -1.12 -0.92
N GLY A 50 -16.96 -0.37 -0.01
CA GLY A 50 -18.11 -0.81 0.77
C GLY A 50 -17.78 -1.79 1.91
N VAL A 51 -16.51 -1.91 2.29
CA VAL A 51 -16.08 -2.75 3.41
C VAL A 51 -16.13 -1.96 4.70
N ASP A 52 -16.84 -2.46 5.71
CA ASP A 52 -16.77 -1.88 7.06
C ASP A 52 -15.43 -2.26 7.72
N VAL A 53 -14.54 -1.29 7.77
CA VAL A 53 -13.20 -1.44 8.36
C VAL A 53 -13.19 -1.22 9.88
N ARG A 54 -14.33 -0.85 10.49
CA ARG A 54 -14.43 -0.66 11.94
C ARG A 54 -14.47 -2.01 12.61
N GLY A 55 -13.50 -2.25 13.49
CA GLY A 55 -13.43 -3.52 14.22
C GLY A 55 -13.09 -4.74 13.37
N ILE A 56 -12.71 -4.54 12.08
CA ILE A 56 -12.26 -5.65 11.24
C ILE A 56 -10.92 -6.17 11.75
N SER A 57 -10.80 -7.50 11.84
CA SER A 57 -9.57 -8.21 12.20
C SER A 57 -9.64 -9.61 11.56
N PRO A 58 -8.51 -10.17 11.08
CA PRO A 58 -7.20 -9.53 10.95
C PRO A 58 -7.13 -8.50 9.84
N THR A 59 -6.10 -7.65 9.87
CA THR A 59 -5.81 -6.57 8.91
C THR A 59 -4.38 -6.67 8.38
N ILE A 60 -3.96 -5.72 7.55
CA ILE A 60 -2.57 -5.62 7.10
C ILE A 60 -1.58 -5.50 8.27
N ARG A 61 -1.99 -4.97 9.42
CA ARG A 61 -1.14 -4.89 10.61
C ARG A 61 -0.65 -6.26 11.05
N GLU A 62 -1.53 -7.25 11.17
CA GLU A 62 -1.19 -8.62 11.56
C GLU A 62 -0.27 -9.29 10.54
N VAL A 63 -0.47 -9.01 9.26
CA VAL A 63 0.44 -9.44 8.19
C VAL A 63 1.83 -8.84 8.38
N LEU A 64 1.92 -7.53 8.59
CA LEU A 64 3.20 -6.84 8.77
C LEU A 64 3.93 -7.26 10.05
N LEU A 65 3.21 -7.55 11.13
CA LEU A 65 3.79 -8.05 12.38
C LEU A 65 4.36 -9.46 12.25
N GLY A 66 3.92 -10.21 11.25
CA GLY A 66 4.36 -11.59 11.06
C GLY A 66 3.74 -12.57 12.06
N THR A 67 2.62 -12.21 12.64
CA THR A 67 1.73 -13.17 13.28
C THR A 67 1.30 -14.19 12.22
N SER A 68 0.82 -15.35 12.57
CA SER A 68 0.53 -16.51 11.68
C SER A 68 -0.35 -16.23 10.46
N GLN A 69 -0.65 -15.00 10.14
CA GLN A 69 -1.53 -14.57 9.05
C GLN A 69 -0.73 -14.21 7.80
N SER A 70 -0.98 -14.91 6.69
CA SER A 70 -0.45 -14.52 5.38
C SER A 70 -1.29 -13.41 4.73
N VAL A 71 -0.76 -12.77 3.70
CA VAL A 71 -1.53 -11.81 2.87
C VAL A 71 -2.83 -12.46 2.39
N LYS A 72 -2.78 -13.74 2.00
CA LYS A 72 -3.91 -14.46 1.43
C LYS A 72 -5.01 -14.77 2.47
N ASP A 73 -4.61 -15.02 3.72
CA ASP A 73 -5.57 -15.31 4.80
C ASP A 73 -6.35 -14.05 5.22
N VAL A 74 -5.74 -12.88 5.05
CA VAL A 74 -6.30 -11.59 5.46
C VAL A 74 -7.01 -10.87 4.31
N ALA A 75 -6.61 -11.10 3.06
CA ALA A 75 -7.26 -10.52 1.90
C ALA A 75 -8.74 -10.93 1.81
N ARG A 76 -9.60 -10.00 1.47
CA ARG A 76 -11.04 -10.18 1.38
C ARG A 76 -11.56 -9.83 0.00
N PRO A 77 -12.50 -10.60 -0.56
CA PRO A 77 -13.16 -10.22 -1.79
C PRO A 77 -13.96 -8.92 -1.59
N THR A 78 -14.06 -8.12 -2.64
CA THR A 78 -14.90 -6.93 -2.68
C THR A 78 -16.14 -7.15 -3.56
N ALA A 79 -17.02 -6.15 -3.62
CA ALA A 79 -18.14 -6.19 -4.54
C ALA A 79 -17.72 -6.07 -6.02
N VAL A 80 -16.46 -5.70 -6.30
CA VAL A 80 -15.91 -5.61 -7.66
C VAL A 80 -15.31 -6.95 -8.06
N PRO A 81 -15.81 -7.62 -9.11
CA PRO A 81 -15.27 -8.91 -9.54
C PRO A 81 -13.77 -8.84 -9.86
N GLY A 82 -12.99 -9.80 -9.32
CA GLY A 82 -11.55 -9.86 -9.53
C GLY A 82 -10.73 -8.87 -8.69
N LEU A 83 -11.36 -8.11 -7.79
CA LEU A 83 -10.70 -7.18 -6.90
C LEU A 83 -10.83 -7.61 -5.44
N ASP A 84 -9.69 -7.88 -4.82
CA ASP A 84 -9.59 -8.17 -3.39
C ASP A 84 -8.99 -6.98 -2.64
N LEU A 85 -9.25 -6.91 -1.33
CA LEU A 85 -8.75 -5.89 -0.42
C LEU A 85 -7.98 -6.55 0.73
N LEU A 86 -6.76 -6.09 0.98
CA LEU A 86 -6.05 -6.29 2.24
C LEU A 86 -6.32 -5.05 3.10
N PRO A 87 -7.23 -5.14 4.09
CA PRO A 87 -7.76 -3.97 4.76
C PRO A 87 -6.81 -3.42 5.82
N ALA A 88 -6.89 -2.10 6.06
CA ALA A 88 -6.32 -1.43 7.22
C ALA A 88 -7.41 -0.87 8.13
N ASN A 89 -7.03 -0.62 9.37
CA ASN A 89 -7.81 0.15 10.33
C ASN A 89 -6.86 0.96 11.24
N LYS A 90 -7.43 1.66 12.24
CA LYS A 90 -6.68 2.51 13.16
C LYS A 90 -5.56 1.78 13.93
N ASP A 91 -5.65 0.46 14.09
CA ASP A 91 -4.68 -0.32 14.86
C ASP A 91 -3.32 -0.39 14.15
N LEU A 92 -3.27 -0.14 12.84
CA LEU A 92 -2.02 0.01 12.08
C LEU A 92 -1.12 1.14 12.63
N ALA A 93 -1.67 2.12 13.35
CA ALA A 93 -0.90 3.21 13.95
C ALA A 93 0.16 2.72 14.96
N SER A 94 -0.04 1.56 15.59
CA SER A 94 0.93 0.98 16.52
C SER A 94 2.11 0.29 15.84
N PHE A 95 1.99 -0.09 14.56
CA PHE A 95 2.99 -0.87 13.84
C PHE A 95 4.43 -0.34 13.97
N PRO A 96 4.73 0.98 13.82
CA PRO A 96 6.09 1.48 13.98
C PRO A 96 6.69 1.22 15.36
N VAL A 97 5.86 1.29 16.40
CA VAL A 97 6.27 1.01 17.78
C VAL A 97 6.47 -0.48 18.00
N ASP A 98 5.54 -1.28 17.50
CA ASP A 98 5.57 -2.75 17.65
C ASP A 98 6.85 -3.38 17.04
N VAL A 99 7.39 -2.77 15.97
CA VAL A 99 8.57 -3.27 15.26
C VAL A 99 9.84 -2.42 15.48
N ALA A 100 9.83 -1.48 16.42
CA ALA A 100 10.90 -0.50 16.59
C ALA A 100 12.31 -1.11 16.69
N LEU A 101 12.43 -2.26 17.36
CA LEU A 101 13.70 -2.96 17.56
C LEU A 101 13.98 -4.05 16.49
N SER A 102 13.08 -4.24 15.53
CA SER A 102 13.27 -5.26 14.49
C SER A 102 14.20 -4.75 13.40
N PRO A 103 15.27 -5.50 13.06
CA PRO A 103 16.21 -5.08 12.02
C PRO A 103 15.58 -5.02 10.62
N ASP A 104 14.51 -5.77 10.39
CA ASP A 104 13.78 -5.88 9.13
C ASP A 104 12.52 -5.00 9.06
N ARG A 105 12.37 -4.06 9.99
CA ARG A 105 11.14 -3.25 10.15
C ARG A 105 10.70 -2.52 8.87
N ALA A 106 11.65 -2.14 8.01
CA ALA A 106 11.38 -1.41 6.78
C ALA A 106 11.05 -2.32 5.58
N ASP A 107 11.36 -3.62 5.66
CA ASP A 107 11.20 -4.57 4.55
C ASP A 107 10.00 -5.53 4.73
N ARG A 108 9.20 -5.34 5.77
CA ARG A 108 8.14 -6.28 6.13
C ARG A 108 7.09 -6.44 5.05
N LEU A 109 6.60 -5.35 4.47
CA LEU A 109 5.63 -5.42 3.38
C LEU A 109 6.21 -6.15 2.15
N CYS A 110 7.46 -5.83 1.79
CA CYS A 110 8.13 -6.48 0.67
C CYS A 110 8.19 -8.00 0.88
N ARG A 111 8.67 -8.45 2.03
CA ARG A 111 8.76 -9.88 2.37
C ARG A 111 7.41 -10.57 2.35
N ARG A 112 6.38 -9.96 2.95
CA ARG A 112 5.04 -10.54 2.96
C ARG A 112 4.42 -10.66 1.58
N LEU A 113 4.68 -9.70 0.69
CA LEU A 113 4.25 -9.78 -0.70
C LEU A 113 5.08 -10.77 -1.53
N ASP A 114 6.33 -11.04 -1.15
CA ASP A 114 7.17 -12.07 -1.79
C ASP A 114 6.74 -13.50 -1.42
N GLU A 115 6.13 -13.67 -0.24
CA GLU A 115 5.57 -14.95 0.21
C GLU A 115 4.24 -15.31 -0.48
N VAL A 116 3.63 -14.37 -1.21
CA VAL A 116 2.37 -14.63 -1.92
C VAL A 116 2.60 -15.63 -3.04
N PRO A 117 1.84 -16.75 -3.08
CA PRO A 117 1.98 -17.76 -4.12
C PRO A 117 1.81 -17.17 -5.51
N GLU A 118 2.65 -17.63 -6.44
CA GLU A 118 2.57 -17.22 -7.83
C GLU A 118 1.17 -17.47 -8.41
N GLY A 119 0.68 -16.51 -9.18
CA GLY A 119 -0.65 -16.60 -9.76
C GLY A 119 -1.81 -16.24 -8.80
N SER A 120 -1.58 -15.84 -7.54
CA SER A 120 -2.67 -15.37 -6.67
C SER A 120 -3.30 -14.08 -7.19
N TRP A 121 -2.49 -13.08 -7.50
CA TRP A 121 -2.88 -11.82 -8.13
C TRP A 121 -1.93 -11.45 -9.27
N ASP A 122 -2.45 -10.78 -10.29
CA ASP A 122 -1.65 -10.26 -11.42
C ASP A 122 -0.94 -8.94 -11.02
N ALA A 123 -1.59 -8.15 -10.14
CA ALA A 123 -1.07 -6.89 -9.63
C ALA A 123 -1.52 -6.63 -8.19
N VAL A 124 -0.67 -5.91 -7.45
CA VAL A 124 -1.00 -5.32 -6.15
C VAL A 124 -0.92 -3.81 -6.29
N LEU A 125 -2.00 -3.11 -5.97
CA LEU A 125 -2.03 -1.66 -5.85
C LEU A 125 -1.97 -1.29 -4.37
N ILE A 126 -1.07 -0.37 -4.02
CA ILE A 126 -0.78 -0.03 -2.63
C ILE A 126 -1.23 1.40 -2.39
N ASP A 127 -2.20 1.59 -1.50
CA ASP A 127 -2.67 2.91 -1.06
C ASP A 127 -1.87 3.35 0.17
N ALA A 128 -0.99 4.34 0.00
CA ALA A 128 -0.09 4.82 1.03
C ALA A 128 -0.73 5.90 1.93
N PRO A 129 -0.35 5.97 3.23
CA PRO A 129 -0.80 7.03 4.11
C PRO A 129 -0.24 8.40 3.68
N PRO A 130 -0.88 9.51 4.12
CA PRO A 130 -0.41 10.87 3.84
C PRO A 130 0.68 11.30 4.85
N SER A 131 1.79 10.58 4.92
CA SER A 131 2.89 10.89 5.84
C SER A 131 4.19 10.21 5.40
N VAL A 132 5.33 10.82 5.71
CA VAL A 132 6.63 10.13 5.68
C VAL A 132 6.78 9.37 6.99
N SER A 133 6.77 8.06 6.91
CA SER A 133 6.78 7.19 8.10
C SER A 133 7.38 5.84 7.73
N LEU A 134 7.63 5.01 8.75
CA LEU A 134 8.05 3.61 8.53
C LEU A 134 7.06 2.85 7.63
N VAL A 135 5.76 3.18 7.68
CA VAL A 135 4.77 2.57 6.78
C VAL A 135 5.02 2.98 5.34
N THR A 136 5.27 4.26 5.08
CA THR A 136 5.61 4.76 3.73
C THR A 136 6.93 4.17 3.22
N GLU A 137 7.93 4.01 4.09
CA GLU A 137 9.18 3.34 3.75
C GLU A 137 8.92 1.88 3.32
N ASN A 138 8.10 1.13 4.06
CA ASN A 138 7.67 -0.22 3.67
C ASN A 138 6.98 -0.24 2.30
N VAL A 139 6.13 0.76 2.03
CA VAL A 139 5.45 0.90 0.72
C VAL A 139 6.47 1.07 -0.41
N LEU A 140 7.41 2.02 -0.25
CA LEU A 140 8.41 2.31 -1.28
C LEU A 140 9.36 1.13 -1.53
N ARG A 141 9.77 0.41 -0.47
CA ARG A 141 10.60 -0.80 -0.57
C ARG A 141 9.88 -1.96 -1.24
N ALA A 142 8.57 -2.08 -1.04
CA ALA A 142 7.76 -3.14 -1.63
C ALA A 142 7.35 -2.87 -3.08
N ALA A 143 7.27 -1.61 -3.49
CA ALA A 143 6.78 -1.21 -4.80
C ALA A 143 7.77 -1.53 -5.94
N THR A 144 7.24 -1.85 -7.11
CA THR A 144 7.98 -1.89 -8.38
C THR A 144 7.81 -0.59 -9.16
N GLU A 145 6.70 0.10 -8.92
CA GLU A 145 6.30 1.33 -9.58
C GLU A 145 5.61 2.26 -8.57
N VAL A 146 5.80 3.57 -8.74
CA VAL A 146 5.16 4.59 -7.91
C VAL A 146 4.38 5.54 -8.80
N VAL A 147 3.14 5.82 -8.42
CA VAL A 147 2.33 6.89 -8.96
C VAL A 147 2.30 8.02 -7.94
N LEU A 148 2.71 9.20 -8.36
CA LEU A 148 2.67 10.43 -7.56
C LEU A 148 1.49 11.31 -8.03
N PRO A 149 0.33 11.24 -7.37
CA PRO A 149 -0.77 12.14 -7.70
C PRO A 149 -0.42 13.58 -7.29
N VAL A 150 -0.36 14.49 -8.24
CA VAL A 150 0.03 15.89 -8.01
C VAL A 150 -1.17 16.80 -8.24
N GLY A 151 -1.59 17.53 -7.21
CA GLY A 151 -2.56 18.60 -7.38
C GLY A 151 -1.93 19.80 -8.10
N LEU A 152 -2.73 20.55 -8.86
CA LEU A 152 -2.26 21.73 -9.59
C LEU A 152 -2.09 22.94 -8.65
N THR A 153 -1.32 22.77 -7.57
CA THR A 153 -1.00 23.84 -6.62
C THR A 153 0.50 23.88 -6.37
N TYR A 154 1.04 25.08 -6.11
CA TYR A 154 2.47 25.25 -5.78
C TYR A 154 2.92 24.32 -4.66
N LEU A 155 2.13 24.24 -3.59
CA LEU A 155 2.43 23.38 -2.43
C LEU A 155 2.37 21.87 -2.74
N ALA A 156 1.80 21.43 -3.85
CA ALA A 156 1.78 20.02 -4.21
C ALA A 156 3.12 19.54 -4.76
N LEU A 157 3.96 20.45 -5.26
CA LEU A 157 5.30 20.15 -5.77
C LEU A 157 6.26 19.77 -4.63
N ASP A 158 6.12 20.39 -3.45
CA ASP A 158 6.97 20.09 -2.30
C ASP A 158 6.85 18.63 -1.87
N GLY A 159 5.61 18.11 -1.75
CA GLY A 159 5.38 16.71 -1.40
C GLY A 159 5.92 15.70 -2.42
N CYS A 160 6.03 16.12 -3.69
CA CYS A 160 6.68 15.29 -4.71
C CYS A 160 8.20 15.26 -4.51
N ALA A 161 8.82 16.41 -4.21
CA ALA A 161 10.25 16.49 -3.99
C ALA A 161 10.70 15.59 -2.82
N GLU A 162 9.95 15.55 -1.73
CA GLU A 162 10.25 14.70 -0.57
C GLU A 162 10.16 13.19 -0.90
N ILE A 163 9.16 12.77 -1.66
CA ILE A 163 9.07 11.38 -2.12
C ILE A 163 10.22 11.03 -3.07
N LEU A 164 10.58 11.94 -4.01
CA LEU A 164 11.71 11.71 -4.91
C LEU A 164 13.03 11.60 -4.14
N ALA A 165 13.25 12.46 -3.15
CA ALA A 165 14.42 12.37 -2.27
C ALA A 165 14.44 11.03 -1.50
N SER A 166 13.29 10.55 -1.00
CA SER A 166 13.18 9.26 -0.33
C SER A 166 13.53 8.11 -1.27
N LEU A 167 13.15 8.20 -2.56
CA LEU A 167 13.51 7.20 -3.57
C LEU A 167 15.01 7.20 -3.89
N ASP A 168 15.65 8.36 -3.89
CA ASP A 168 17.10 8.48 -4.10
C ASP A 168 17.87 7.88 -2.92
N VAL A 169 17.44 8.14 -1.68
CA VAL A 169 17.99 7.48 -0.48
C VAL A 169 17.83 5.98 -0.57
N LEU A 170 16.62 5.49 -0.89
CA LEU A 170 16.35 4.06 -1.04
C LEU A 170 17.24 3.42 -2.10
N ARG A 171 17.46 4.09 -3.23
CA ARG A 171 18.36 3.62 -4.30
C ARG A 171 19.81 3.52 -3.81
N ALA A 172 20.27 4.51 -3.05
CA ALA A 172 21.61 4.50 -2.48
C ALA A 172 21.83 3.36 -1.47
N GLU A 173 20.82 3.08 -0.64
CA GLU A 173 20.89 2.04 0.39
C GLU A 173 20.77 0.62 -0.17
N THR A 174 19.88 0.40 -1.14
CA THR A 174 19.49 -0.95 -1.57
C THR A 174 19.93 -1.30 -2.99
N GLY A 175 20.51 -0.34 -3.73
CA GLY A 175 20.85 -0.49 -5.15
C GLY A 175 19.64 -0.45 -6.10
N ARG A 176 18.40 -0.31 -5.58
CA ARG A 176 17.17 -0.30 -6.38
C ARG A 176 16.13 0.66 -5.81
N ALA A 177 15.31 1.21 -6.67
CA ALA A 177 14.11 1.96 -6.31
C ALA A 177 13.00 1.70 -7.32
N PRO A 178 11.72 1.85 -6.95
CA PRO A 178 10.63 1.76 -7.90
C PRO A 178 10.75 2.83 -9.00
N ARG A 179 10.15 2.55 -10.14
CA ARG A 179 10.00 3.55 -11.23
C ARG A 179 8.88 4.52 -10.87
N VAL A 180 9.05 5.79 -11.19
CA VAL A 180 8.02 6.83 -11.07
C VAL A 180 7.33 7.04 -12.40
#